data_8858b0d07ef11ca5652162f560f8751e
#
_entry.id   8858b0d07ef11ca5652162f560f8751e
#
_cell.length_a   1.000
_cell.length_b   1.000
_cell.length_c   1.000
_cell.angle_alpha   90.00
_cell.angle_beta   90.00
_cell.angle_gamma   90.00
#
_symmetry.space_group_name_H-M   'P 1'
#
loop_
_entity.id
_entity.type
_entity.pdbx_description
1 polymer ?
#
loop_
_entity_poly.entity_id
_entity_poly.type
_entity_poly.pdbx_seq_one_letter_code
_entity_poly.pdbx_strand_id
1 'polypeptide(L)'
;SYHAGLSNKERADVQDAFQFDKVQVIVATNAFGMGIDKRNVRFVIHANSTPNLESYYQEAGRAGRDGEPCEGILIYHPKDIRLYRWFIEQSDLDDEYQKIQYQKLAAITKYVNTTECLQQFIVRYFGQTCSPCGKCSNCLGTFIEKDITAESKKIISTIYELDGRFGKNVVADVVTGANNQRMREIRASNFKNYGSLKLGKRAALDLINYLISHNYLELTDTQYPVVHVTNLGWDVLDDKKQVSQKISKNIIKSIQLTNQISEKENNLFLRCL
;
A
#
# COMPACT_ATOMS: atom_id res chain seq x y z
N SER A 1 -23.32 15.38 0.06
CA SER A 1 -22.04 15.19 0.80
C SER A 1 -22.23 15.50 2.27
N TYR A 2 -21.37 14.94 3.13
CA TYR A 2 -21.38 15.17 4.57
C TYR A 2 -19.94 15.44 5.05
N HIS A 3 -19.71 16.61 5.66
CA HIS A 3 -18.39 17.00 6.15
C HIS A 3 -18.51 18.02 7.30
N ALA A 4 -17.43 18.24 8.02
CA ALA A 4 -17.40 19.12 9.20
C ALA A 4 -17.74 20.60 8.91
N GLY A 5 -17.61 21.07 7.67
CA GLY A 5 -17.97 22.43 7.24
C GLY A 5 -19.47 22.68 7.06
N LEU A 6 -20.32 21.65 7.19
CA LEU A 6 -21.78 21.83 7.17
C LEU A 6 -22.29 22.28 8.56
N SER A 7 -23.35 23.09 8.56
CA SER A 7 -24.07 23.43 9.80
C SER A 7 -24.69 22.17 10.45
N ASN A 8 -25.04 22.25 11.72
CA ASN A 8 -25.65 21.13 12.43
C ASN A 8 -26.98 20.70 11.78
N LYS A 9 -27.76 21.67 11.27
CA LYS A 9 -29.03 21.38 10.57
C LYS A 9 -28.80 20.64 9.26
N GLU A 10 -27.90 21.13 8.43
CA GLU A 10 -27.55 20.47 7.15
C GLU A 10 -27.02 19.05 7.37
N ARG A 11 -26.20 18.85 8.42
CA ARG A 11 -25.71 17.50 8.77
C ARG A 11 -26.86 16.57 9.15
N ALA A 12 -27.81 17.04 9.98
CA ALA A 12 -28.98 16.27 10.35
C ALA A 12 -29.85 15.94 9.13
N ASP A 13 -30.14 16.91 8.26
CA ASP A 13 -30.94 16.71 7.06
C ASP A 13 -30.30 15.66 6.09
N VAL A 14 -29.00 15.72 5.91
CA VAL A 14 -28.25 14.75 5.06
C VAL A 14 -28.24 13.36 5.71
N GLN A 15 -28.06 13.29 7.03
CA GLN A 15 -28.08 12.03 7.77
C GLN A 15 -29.44 11.37 7.70
N ASP A 16 -30.53 12.12 7.92
CA ASP A 16 -31.90 11.65 7.82
C ASP A 16 -32.23 11.17 6.40
N ALA A 17 -31.81 11.94 5.40
CA ALA A 17 -32.02 11.55 4.00
C ALA A 17 -31.37 10.21 3.68
N PHE A 18 -30.18 9.92 4.20
CA PHE A 18 -29.51 8.64 4.05
C PHE A 18 -30.14 7.55 4.91
N GLN A 19 -30.47 7.85 6.18
CA GLN A 19 -31.06 6.89 7.12
C GLN A 19 -32.41 6.36 6.61
N PHE A 20 -33.24 7.22 6.03
CA PHE A 20 -34.57 6.90 5.52
C PHE A 20 -34.62 6.57 4.02
N ASP A 21 -33.49 6.17 3.42
CA ASP A 21 -33.39 5.76 2.00
C ASP A 21 -33.84 6.82 0.98
N LYS A 22 -33.92 8.09 1.37
CA LYS A 22 -34.17 9.21 0.41
C LYS A 22 -32.99 9.43 -0.53
N VAL A 23 -31.78 9.07 -0.10
CA VAL A 23 -30.56 9.00 -0.89
C VAL A 23 -29.90 7.66 -0.72
N GLN A 24 -29.45 7.05 -1.80
CA GLN A 24 -28.84 5.71 -1.80
C GLN A 24 -27.34 5.74 -1.50
N VAL A 25 -26.68 6.84 -1.78
CA VAL A 25 -25.22 7.00 -1.62
C VAL A 25 -24.93 8.28 -0.86
N ILE A 26 -24.04 8.18 0.12
CA ILE A 26 -23.50 9.34 0.82
C ILE A 26 -21.98 9.40 0.60
N VAL A 27 -21.48 10.58 0.27
CA VAL A 27 -20.04 10.89 0.23
C VAL A 27 -19.71 11.69 1.46
N ALA A 28 -18.82 11.18 2.29
CA ALA A 28 -18.55 11.78 3.59
C ALA A 28 -17.07 11.75 3.95
N THR A 29 -16.66 12.68 4.81
CA THR A 29 -15.40 12.55 5.54
C THR A 29 -15.61 11.66 6.78
N ASN A 30 -14.53 11.37 7.52
CA ASN A 30 -14.59 10.63 8.79
C ASN A 30 -15.54 11.22 9.85
N ALA A 31 -15.96 12.49 9.67
CA ALA A 31 -16.99 13.13 10.50
C ALA A 31 -18.37 12.43 10.41
N PHE A 32 -18.63 11.65 9.36
CA PHE A 32 -19.86 10.87 9.17
C PHE A 32 -19.76 9.50 9.88
N GLY A 33 -19.39 9.47 11.09
CA GLY A 33 -19.07 8.17 11.65
C GLY A 33 -19.76 7.85 12.97
N MET A 34 -19.92 8.80 13.83
CA MET A 34 -20.48 8.55 15.17
C MET A 34 -22.00 8.65 15.14
N GLY A 35 -22.68 7.55 15.49
CA GLY A 35 -24.14 7.55 15.69
C GLY A 35 -25.01 7.08 14.50
N ILE A 36 -24.42 6.56 13.41
CA ILE A 36 -25.21 6.03 12.29
C ILE A 36 -25.40 4.53 12.45
N ASP A 37 -26.66 4.13 12.68
CA ASP A 37 -27.09 2.74 12.76
C ASP A 37 -27.99 2.37 11.57
N LYS A 38 -27.46 2.56 10.35
CA LYS A 38 -28.12 2.07 9.14
C LYS A 38 -27.68 0.64 8.88
N ARG A 39 -28.61 -0.30 8.94
CA ARG A 39 -28.29 -1.73 8.84
C ARG A 39 -28.05 -2.21 7.42
N ASN A 40 -28.76 -1.67 6.43
CA ASN A 40 -28.75 -2.09 5.03
C ASN A 40 -27.69 -1.41 4.16
N VAL A 41 -26.54 -1.02 4.72
CA VAL A 41 -25.42 -0.51 3.92
C VAL A 41 -24.79 -1.65 3.14
N ARG A 42 -24.81 -1.55 1.81
CA ARG A 42 -24.32 -2.61 0.91
C ARG A 42 -22.84 -2.48 0.59
N PHE A 43 -22.29 -1.25 0.62
CA PHE A 43 -20.86 -1.04 0.38
C PHE A 43 -20.33 0.15 1.19
N VAL A 44 -19.06 0.04 1.54
CA VAL A 44 -18.24 1.15 2.06
C VAL A 44 -17.00 1.26 1.22
N ILE A 45 -16.82 2.41 0.58
CA ILE A 45 -15.67 2.68 -0.30
C ILE A 45 -14.81 3.76 0.34
N HIS A 46 -13.58 3.39 0.69
CA HIS A 46 -12.55 4.33 1.10
C HIS A 46 -11.80 4.82 -0.15
N ALA A 47 -12.04 6.07 -0.54
CA ALA A 47 -11.37 6.70 -1.70
C ALA A 47 -9.89 7.01 -1.42
N ASN A 48 -9.50 7.04 -0.13
CA ASN A 48 -8.13 7.19 0.36
C ASN A 48 -7.88 6.18 1.47
N SER A 49 -6.62 5.88 1.76
CA SER A 49 -6.27 5.06 2.91
C SER A 49 -6.69 5.73 4.22
N THR A 50 -6.98 4.94 5.23
CA THR A 50 -7.17 5.42 6.61
C THR A 50 -5.81 5.52 7.32
N PRO A 51 -5.69 6.30 8.41
CA PRO A 51 -4.44 6.44 9.16
C PRO A 51 -3.99 5.15 9.84
N ASN A 52 -4.92 4.26 10.15
CA ASN A 52 -4.68 3.01 10.85
C ASN A 52 -5.73 1.96 10.52
N LEU A 53 -5.47 0.73 10.93
CA LEU A 53 -6.34 -0.41 10.65
C LEU A 53 -7.62 -0.39 11.50
N GLU A 54 -7.58 0.19 12.69
CA GLU A 54 -8.74 0.34 13.58
C GLU A 54 -9.81 1.25 12.96
N SER A 55 -9.39 2.40 12.41
CA SER A 55 -10.29 3.32 11.70
C SER A 55 -10.91 2.63 10.47
N TYR A 56 -10.08 1.93 9.68
CA TYR A 56 -10.58 1.17 8.54
C TYR A 56 -11.63 0.13 8.96
N TYR A 57 -11.33 -0.65 9.99
CA TYR A 57 -12.24 -1.69 10.48
C TYR A 57 -13.58 -1.12 11.00
N GLN A 58 -13.53 -0.01 11.75
CA GLN A 58 -14.72 0.66 12.24
C GLN A 58 -15.59 1.23 11.11
N GLU A 59 -14.97 1.80 10.10
CA GLU A 59 -15.66 2.41 8.97
C GLU A 59 -16.20 1.34 8.01
N ALA A 60 -15.40 0.36 7.62
CA ALA A 60 -15.82 -0.76 6.78
C ALA A 60 -16.89 -1.63 7.45
N GLY A 61 -16.82 -1.80 8.78
CA GLY A 61 -17.78 -2.55 9.58
C GLY A 61 -19.18 -1.92 9.69
N ARG A 62 -19.43 -0.81 9.00
CA ARG A 62 -20.77 -0.24 8.85
C ARG A 62 -21.58 -0.97 7.79
N ALA A 63 -20.93 -1.66 6.86
CA ALA A 63 -21.59 -2.45 5.84
C ALA A 63 -22.10 -3.79 6.43
N GLY A 64 -23.30 -4.22 5.99
CA GLY A 64 -23.84 -5.55 6.25
C GLY A 64 -24.24 -5.82 7.71
N ARG A 65 -24.66 -4.83 8.47
CA ARG A 65 -25.14 -5.03 9.86
C ARG A 65 -26.43 -5.83 9.95
N ASP A 66 -27.12 -6.02 8.85
CA ASP A 66 -28.30 -6.89 8.71
C ASP A 66 -27.93 -8.34 8.36
N GLY A 67 -26.65 -8.65 8.17
CA GLY A 67 -26.17 -9.98 7.80
C GLY A 67 -26.20 -10.27 6.29
N GLU A 68 -26.73 -9.36 5.47
CA GLU A 68 -26.78 -9.50 4.03
C GLU A 68 -25.41 -9.23 3.36
N PRO A 69 -25.17 -9.75 2.14
CA PRO A 69 -23.94 -9.53 1.41
C PRO A 69 -23.57 -8.05 1.28
N CYS A 70 -22.34 -7.72 1.59
CA CYS A 70 -21.81 -6.37 1.55
C CYS A 70 -20.34 -6.36 1.17
N GLU A 71 -19.84 -5.21 0.72
CA GLU A 71 -18.47 -5.03 0.28
C GLU A 71 -17.78 -3.86 1.02
N GLY A 72 -16.57 -4.10 1.51
CA GLY A 72 -15.63 -3.07 1.96
C GLY A 72 -14.53 -2.91 0.92
N ILE A 73 -14.41 -1.72 0.33
CA ILE A 73 -13.44 -1.42 -0.73
C ILE A 73 -12.47 -0.36 -0.22
N LEU A 74 -11.17 -0.63 -0.30
CA LEU A 74 -10.12 0.32 0.03
C LEU A 74 -9.29 0.64 -1.22
N ILE A 75 -9.36 1.89 -1.66
CA ILE A 75 -8.51 2.41 -2.74
C ILE A 75 -7.25 2.96 -2.10
N TYR A 76 -6.13 2.27 -2.32
CA TYR A 76 -4.86 2.64 -1.71
C TYR A 76 -3.99 3.42 -2.69
N HIS A 77 -3.41 4.52 -2.18
CA HIS A 77 -2.37 5.25 -2.89
C HIS A 77 -1.19 5.56 -1.94
N PRO A 78 0.08 5.32 -2.33
CA PRO A 78 1.24 5.61 -1.47
C PRO A 78 1.36 7.07 -1.00
N LYS A 79 0.72 8.02 -1.68
CA LYS A 79 0.64 9.43 -1.25
C LYS A 79 -0.12 9.61 0.05
N ASP A 80 -1.12 8.76 0.32
CA ASP A 80 -1.93 8.84 1.54
C ASP A 80 -1.05 8.58 2.77
N ILE A 81 -0.18 7.57 2.67
CA ILE A 81 0.75 7.23 3.75
C ILE A 81 1.72 8.38 4.04
N ARG A 82 2.21 9.08 2.99
CA ARG A 82 3.07 10.26 3.19
C ARG A 82 2.33 11.40 3.87
N LEU A 83 1.06 11.61 3.53
CA LEU A 83 0.23 12.62 4.16
C LEU A 83 0.02 12.33 5.66
N TYR A 84 -0.32 11.08 6.03
CA TYR A 84 -0.45 10.69 7.44
C TYR A 84 0.86 10.76 8.19
N ARG A 85 1.98 10.40 7.57
CA ARG A 85 3.30 10.57 8.17
C ARG A 85 3.58 12.03 8.48
N TRP A 86 3.29 12.93 7.53
CA TRP A 86 3.42 14.36 7.75
C TRP A 86 2.53 14.87 8.89
N PHE A 87 1.29 14.40 9.02
CA PHE A 87 0.43 14.74 10.16
C PHE A 87 1.02 14.28 11.50
N ILE A 88 1.62 13.12 11.57
CA ILE A 88 2.29 12.61 12.78
C ILE A 88 3.48 13.50 13.12
N GLU A 89 4.28 13.89 12.14
CA GLU A 89 5.46 14.77 12.30
C GLU A 89 5.09 16.18 12.77
N GLN A 90 3.93 16.69 12.34
CA GLN A 90 3.44 18.03 12.73
C GLN A 90 2.61 18.02 14.03
N SER A 91 2.39 16.85 14.63
CA SER A 91 1.61 16.77 15.86
C SER A 91 2.48 17.10 17.09
N ASP A 92 1.86 17.72 18.11
CA ASP A 92 2.50 17.99 19.41
C ASP A 92 2.56 16.75 20.32
N LEU A 93 2.52 15.54 19.72
CA LEU A 93 2.61 14.30 20.46
C LEU A 93 4.05 14.06 20.93
N ASP A 94 4.21 13.47 22.10
CA ASP A 94 5.52 12.99 22.56
C ASP A 94 6.05 11.85 21.69
N ASP A 95 7.35 11.57 21.81
CA ASP A 95 8.04 10.58 20.98
C ASP A 95 7.45 9.17 21.10
N GLU A 96 6.93 8.79 22.26
CA GLU A 96 6.32 7.48 22.49
C GLU A 96 5.00 7.35 21.75
N TYR A 97 4.13 8.37 21.82
CA TYR A 97 2.88 8.41 21.07
C TYR A 97 3.11 8.51 19.57
N GLN A 98 4.08 9.30 19.11
CA GLN A 98 4.45 9.34 17.68
C GLN A 98 4.87 7.96 17.19
N LYS A 99 5.69 7.23 17.96
CA LYS A 99 6.10 5.86 17.63
C LYS A 99 4.89 4.91 17.48
N ILE A 100 3.91 5.01 18.38
CA ILE A 100 2.67 4.23 18.29
C ILE A 100 1.91 4.56 16.99
N GLN A 101 1.80 5.85 16.63
CA GLN A 101 1.13 6.24 15.39
C GLN A 101 1.86 5.71 14.14
N TYR A 102 3.18 5.73 14.13
CA TYR A 102 3.96 5.11 13.05
C TYR A 102 3.74 3.59 12.95
N GLN A 103 3.68 2.89 14.08
CA GLN A 103 3.37 1.45 14.10
C GLN A 103 1.98 1.17 13.53
N LYS A 104 0.97 1.96 13.89
CA LYS A 104 -0.39 1.85 13.36
C LYS A 104 -0.43 2.13 11.85
N LEU A 105 0.26 3.17 11.39
CA LEU A 105 0.41 3.48 9.96
C LEU A 105 1.14 2.36 9.20
N ALA A 106 2.13 1.74 9.80
CA ALA A 106 2.80 0.57 9.24
C ALA A 106 1.87 -0.64 9.14
N ALA A 107 0.97 -0.84 10.10
CA ALA A 107 0.00 -1.94 10.08
C ALA A 107 -0.99 -1.84 8.91
N ILE A 108 -1.58 -0.66 8.66
CA ILE A 108 -2.46 -0.47 7.49
C ILE A 108 -1.68 -0.60 6.18
N THR A 109 -0.42 -0.14 6.13
CA THR A 109 0.45 -0.33 4.97
C THR A 109 0.73 -1.82 4.70
N LYS A 110 0.97 -2.62 5.74
CA LYS A 110 1.11 -4.08 5.61
C LYS A 110 -0.20 -4.73 5.13
N TYR A 111 -1.33 -4.30 5.67
CA TYR A 111 -2.65 -4.82 5.28
C TYR A 111 -2.94 -4.66 3.79
N VAL A 112 -2.70 -3.49 3.22
CA VAL A 112 -2.97 -3.24 1.80
C VAL A 112 -2.02 -3.97 0.86
N ASN A 113 -0.84 -4.35 1.34
CA ASN A 113 0.17 -5.08 0.56
C ASN A 113 0.18 -6.59 0.82
N THR A 114 -0.63 -7.09 1.78
CA THR A 114 -0.63 -8.51 2.10
C THR A 114 -1.24 -9.36 0.99
N THR A 115 -0.71 -10.58 0.83
CA THR A 115 -1.30 -11.61 -0.04
C THR A 115 -2.10 -12.65 0.77
N GLU A 116 -2.06 -12.54 2.10
CA GLU A 116 -2.87 -13.37 2.99
C GLU A 116 -4.35 -12.97 2.93
N CYS A 117 -5.22 -13.79 3.51
CA CYS A 117 -6.63 -13.45 3.66
C CYS A 117 -6.79 -12.12 4.43
N LEU A 118 -7.48 -11.15 3.82
CA LEU A 118 -7.66 -9.82 4.41
C LEU A 118 -8.39 -9.87 5.76
N GLN A 119 -9.41 -10.73 5.89
CA GLN A 119 -10.11 -10.91 7.16
C GLN A 119 -9.21 -11.53 8.23
N GLN A 120 -8.43 -12.55 7.86
CA GLN A 120 -7.49 -13.19 8.78
C GLN A 120 -6.41 -12.21 9.27
N PHE A 121 -5.93 -11.32 8.39
CA PHE A 121 -5.00 -10.26 8.77
C PHE A 121 -5.58 -9.34 9.85
N ILE A 122 -6.82 -8.85 9.64
CA ILE A 122 -7.51 -7.97 10.60
C ILE A 122 -7.73 -8.70 11.94
N VAL A 123 -8.26 -9.91 11.91
CA VAL A 123 -8.54 -10.71 13.12
C VAL A 123 -7.26 -10.95 13.93
N ARG A 124 -6.15 -11.26 13.25
CA ARG A 124 -4.83 -11.43 13.88
C ARG A 124 -4.29 -10.11 14.45
N TYR A 125 -4.50 -8.99 13.77
CA TYR A 125 -4.11 -7.68 14.29
C TYR A 125 -4.77 -7.36 15.63
N PHE A 126 -6.04 -7.78 15.82
CA PHE A 126 -6.75 -7.64 17.10
C PHE A 126 -6.50 -8.80 18.09
N GLY A 127 -5.47 -9.60 17.88
CA GLY A 127 -5.02 -10.64 18.82
C GLY A 127 -5.81 -11.94 18.76
N GLN A 128 -6.64 -12.14 17.73
CA GLN A 128 -7.43 -13.36 17.55
C GLN A 128 -6.95 -14.16 16.32
N THR A 129 -7.46 -15.37 16.16
CA THR A 129 -7.15 -16.23 15.01
C THR A 129 -8.45 -16.69 14.33
N CYS A 130 -8.43 -16.81 13.02
CA CYS A 130 -9.51 -17.40 12.24
C CYS A 130 -8.95 -18.13 11.00
N SER A 131 -9.78 -18.97 10.39
CA SER A 131 -9.47 -19.54 9.07
C SER A 131 -9.65 -18.48 7.98
N PRO A 132 -9.02 -18.66 6.79
CA PRO A 132 -9.25 -17.81 5.63
C PRO A 132 -10.73 -17.71 5.28
N CYS A 133 -11.21 -16.50 4.96
CA CYS A 133 -12.64 -16.23 4.79
C CYS A 133 -13.24 -16.78 3.48
N GLY A 134 -12.42 -17.16 2.50
CA GLY A 134 -12.86 -17.66 1.19
C GLY A 134 -13.52 -16.62 0.28
N LYS A 135 -13.77 -15.39 0.74
CA LYS A 135 -14.59 -14.37 0.03
C LYS A 135 -13.91 -13.03 -0.20
N CYS A 136 -12.78 -12.72 0.43
CA CYS A 136 -12.05 -11.50 0.17
C CYS A 136 -11.27 -11.57 -1.16
N SER A 137 -10.85 -10.43 -1.68
CA SER A 137 -10.12 -10.35 -2.95
C SER A 137 -8.86 -11.23 -2.98
N ASN A 138 -8.16 -11.39 -1.84
CA ASN A 138 -7.00 -12.26 -1.75
C ASN A 138 -7.37 -13.75 -1.76
N CYS A 139 -8.49 -14.13 -1.15
CA CYS A 139 -8.97 -15.52 -1.20
C CYS A 139 -9.52 -15.91 -2.57
N LEU A 140 -10.20 -14.99 -3.26
CA LEU A 140 -10.80 -15.21 -4.58
C LEU A 140 -9.84 -14.92 -5.72
N GLY A 141 -8.74 -14.19 -5.44
CA GLY A 141 -7.75 -13.82 -6.45
C GLY A 141 -6.98 -15.02 -6.97
N THR A 142 -6.91 -15.15 -8.29
CA THR A 142 -5.98 -16.08 -8.93
C THR A 142 -4.62 -15.42 -8.95
N PHE A 143 -3.68 -15.93 -8.16
CA PHE A 143 -2.31 -15.47 -8.12
C PHE A 143 -1.41 -16.33 -8.99
N ILE A 144 -0.38 -15.73 -9.56
CA ILE A 144 0.78 -16.43 -10.11
C ILE A 144 1.90 -16.23 -9.11
N GLU A 145 2.52 -17.30 -8.69
CA GLU A 145 3.72 -17.23 -7.89
C GLU A 145 4.92 -17.02 -8.83
N LYS A 146 5.65 -15.92 -8.61
CA LYS A 146 6.85 -15.58 -9.36
C LYS A 146 8.05 -15.58 -8.42
N ASP A 147 9.09 -16.31 -8.76
CA ASP A 147 10.39 -16.21 -8.10
C ASP A 147 11.01 -14.84 -8.43
N ILE A 148 11.31 -14.08 -7.39
CA ILE A 148 11.94 -12.75 -7.45
C ILE A 148 13.25 -12.72 -6.66
N THR A 149 13.83 -13.88 -6.38
CA THR A 149 15.05 -14.01 -5.57
C THR A 149 16.22 -13.23 -6.19
N ALA A 150 16.40 -13.34 -7.51
CA ALA A 150 17.50 -12.66 -8.21
C ALA A 150 17.37 -11.12 -8.13
N GLU A 151 16.18 -10.59 -8.35
CA GLU A 151 15.89 -9.16 -8.24
C GLU A 151 16.04 -8.68 -6.79
N SER A 152 15.56 -9.48 -5.82
CA SER A 152 15.66 -9.19 -4.40
C SER A 152 17.12 -9.11 -3.95
N LYS A 153 17.97 -10.03 -4.37
CA LYS A 153 19.42 -10.01 -4.08
C LYS A 153 20.09 -8.75 -4.60
N LYS A 154 19.75 -8.29 -5.80
CA LYS A 154 20.30 -7.05 -6.36
C LYS A 154 19.90 -5.83 -5.53
N ILE A 155 18.65 -5.75 -5.08
CA ILE A 155 18.18 -4.68 -4.21
C ILE A 155 18.89 -4.71 -2.86
N ILE A 156 18.92 -5.89 -2.22
CA ILE A 156 19.50 -6.05 -0.88
C ILE A 156 21.00 -5.75 -0.89
N SER A 157 21.75 -6.26 -1.89
CA SER A 157 23.17 -5.98 -2.01
C SER A 157 23.46 -4.49 -2.32
N THR A 158 22.58 -3.82 -3.07
CA THR A 158 22.68 -2.37 -3.29
C THR A 158 22.51 -1.57 -2.00
N ILE A 159 21.56 -1.96 -1.13
CA ILE A 159 21.37 -1.31 0.17
C ILE A 159 22.61 -1.49 1.04
N TYR A 160 23.23 -2.66 1.01
CA TYR A 160 24.48 -2.92 1.70
C TYR A 160 25.62 -2.04 1.16
N GLU A 161 25.82 -1.96 -0.16
CA GLU A 161 26.83 -1.08 -0.80
C GLU A 161 26.61 0.40 -0.48
N LEU A 162 25.35 0.82 -0.29
CA LEU A 162 24.96 2.17 0.11
C LEU A 162 25.08 2.42 1.62
N ASP A 163 25.57 1.43 2.39
CA ASP A 163 25.79 1.49 3.84
C ASP A 163 24.53 1.89 4.63
N GLY A 164 23.34 1.52 4.13
CA GLY A 164 22.06 1.82 4.77
C GLY A 164 21.74 3.30 4.96
N ARG A 165 22.40 4.21 4.23
CA ARG A 165 22.27 5.68 4.42
C ARG A 165 21.19 6.32 3.56
N PHE A 166 20.52 5.57 2.70
CA PHE A 166 19.60 6.11 1.72
C PHE A 166 18.21 5.50 1.81
N GLY A 167 17.22 6.31 1.44
CA GLY A 167 15.83 5.88 1.34
C GLY A 167 15.55 5.09 0.05
N LYS A 168 14.42 4.41 0.01
CA LYS A 168 13.99 3.52 -1.08
C LYS A 168 14.02 4.16 -2.48
N ASN A 169 13.82 5.48 -2.60
CA ASN A 169 13.87 6.16 -3.90
C ASN A 169 15.27 6.15 -4.50
N VAL A 170 16.30 6.35 -3.68
CA VAL A 170 17.72 6.32 -4.13
C VAL A 170 18.10 4.89 -4.50
N VAL A 171 17.72 3.89 -3.69
CA VAL A 171 17.94 2.48 -4.01
C VAL A 171 17.30 2.12 -5.35
N ALA A 172 16.04 2.53 -5.58
CA ALA A 172 15.36 2.30 -6.84
C ALA A 172 16.07 2.98 -8.02
N ASP A 173 16.54 4.22 -7.85
CA ASP A 173 17.29 4.94 -8.88
C ASP A 173 18.61 4.24 -9.24
N VAL A 174 19.35 3.72 -8.25
CA VAL A 174 20.58 2.96 -8.48
C VAL A 174 20.30 1.70 -9.28
N VAL A 175 19.40 0.84 -8.80
CA VAL A 175 19.14 -0.46 -9.45
C VAL A 175 18.52 -0.33 -10.84
N THR A 176 17.85 0.76 -11.14
CA THR A 176 17.27 1.05 -12.47
C THR A 176 18.18 1.86 -13.39
N GLY A 177 19.34 2.32 -12.90
CA GLY A 177 20.30 3.10 -13.70
C GLY A 177 19.82 4.51 -14.01
N ALA A 178 19.13 5.17 -13.10
CA ALA A 178 18.65 6.53 -13.30
C ALA A 178 19.82 7.51 -13.48
N ASN A 179 19.73 8.41 -14.47
CA ASN A 179 20.74 9.44 -14.72
C ASN A 179 20.21 10.80 -14.27
N ASN A 180 20.28 11.07 -12.96
CA ASN A 180 19.91 12.36 -12.39
C ASN A 180 21.08 12.95 -11.58
N GLN A 181 20.93 14.20 -11.13
CA GLN A 181 21.98 14.90 -10.38
C GLN A 181 22.41 14.10 -9.13
N ARG A 182 21.45 13.56 -8.37
CA ARG A 182 21.73 12.78 -7.16
C ARG A 182 22.57 11.54 -7.44
N MET A 183 22.30 10.83 -8.54
CA MET A 183 23.07 9.65 -8.95
C MET A 183 24.50 10.00 -9.34
N ARG A 184 24.71 11.17 -9.95
CA ARG A 184 26.06 11.67 -10.26
C ARG A 184 26.84 12.06 -8.99
N GLU A 185 26.19 12.73 -8.04
CA GLU A 185 26.78 13.13 -6.75
C GLU A 185 27.29 11.92 -5.95
N ILE A 186 26.50 10.84 -5.88
CA ILE A 186 26.91 9.61 -5.17
C ILE A 186 27.76 8.66 -6.02
N ARG A 187 28.10 9.05 -7.26
CA ARG A 187 28.83 8.22 -8.22
C ARG A 187 28.18 6.84 -8.40
N ALA A 188 26.88 6.83 -8.61
CA ALA A 188 26.06 5.61 -8.64
C ALA A 188 26.54 4.59 -9.68
N SER A 189 27.16 5.03 -10.78
CA SER A 189 27.75 4.16 -11.81
C SER A 189 28.83 3.21 -11.28
N ASN A 190 29.40 3.48 -10.12
CA ASN A 190 30.44 2.64 -9.51
C ASN A 190 29.85 1.48 -8.69
N PHE A 191 28.55 1.49 -8.38
CA PHE A 191 27.91 0.39 -7.67
C PHE A 191 27.68 -0.80 -8.59
N LYS A 192 27.92 -2.01 -8.09
CA LYS A 192 27.82 -3.27 -8.84
C LYS A 192 26.47 -3.46 -9.52
N ASN A 193 25.40 -3.02 -8.87
CA ASN A 193 24.04 -3.20 -9.36
C ASN A 193 23.44 -1.95 -10.03
N TYR A 194 24.24 -0.96 -10.40
CA TYR A 194 23.72 0.19 -11.13
C TYR A 194 23.14 -0.23 -12.47
N GLY A 195 21.85 0.06 -12.69
CA GLY A 195 21.13 -0.30 -13.92
C GLY A 195 20.95 -1.81 -14.13
N SER A 196 21.14 -2.64 -13.08
CA SER A 196 21.08 -4.10 -13.17
C SER A 196 19.66 -4.65 -13.28
N LEU A 197 18.66 -3.89 -12.81
CA LEU A 197 17.24 -4.23 -12.96
C LEU A 197 16.69 -3.55 -14.21
N LYS A 198 16.32 -4.36 -15.21
CA LYS A 198 15.64 -3.87 -16.43
C LYS A 198 14.15 -3.63 -16.16
N LEU A 199 13.89 -2.83 -15.13
CA LEU A 199 12.55 -2.46 -14.68
C LEU A 199 12.44 -0.93 -14.63
N GLY A 200 11.25 -0.39 -14.84
CA GLY A 200 11.00 1.03 -14.56
C GLY A 200 11.10 1.32 -13.05
N LYS A 201 11.41 2.56 -12.68
CA LYS A 201 11.55 3.00 -11.28
C LYS A 201 10.33 2.62 -10.41
N ARG A 202 9.12 2.73 -10.95
CA ARG A 202 7.88 2.37 -10.23
C ARG A 202 7.88 0.90 -9.84
N ALA A 203 8.19 0.01 -10.78
CA ALA A 203 8.24 -1.42 -10.52
C ALA A 203 9.35 -1.80 -9.52
N ALA A 204 10.50 -1.13 -9.57
CA ALA A 204 11.55 -1.30 -8.57
C ALA A 204 11.10 -0.86 -7.18
N LEU A 205 10.37 0.27 -7.07
CA LEU A 205 9.79 0.72 -5.80
C LEU A 205 8.73 -0.24 -5.27
N ASP A 206 7.90 -0.81 -6.14
CA ASP A 206 6.89 -1.80 -5.75
C ASP A 206 7.56 -3.06 -5.19
N LEU A 207 8.66 -3.50 -5.80
CA LEU A 207 9.46 -4.62 -5.32
C LEU A 207 10.13 -4.33 -3.97
N ILE A 208 10.71 -3.14 -3.79
CA ILE A 208 11.28 -2.70 -2.51
C ILE A 208 10.18 -2.65 -1.43
N ASN A 209 9.01 -2.11 -1.74
CA ASN A 209 7.88 -2.08 -0.81
C ASN A 209 7.40 -3.49 -0.44
N TYR A 210 7.40 -4.42 -1.41
CA TYR A 210 7.12 -5.83 -1.15
C TYR A 210 8.12 -6.42 -0.15
N LEU A 211 9.42 -6.22 -0.36
CA LEU A 211 10.47 -6.70 0.54
C LEU A 211 10.33 -6.12 1.96
N ILE A 212 9.94 -4.83 2.07
CA ILE A 212 9.67 -4.18 3.36
C ILE A 212 8.44 -4.82 4.04
N SER A 213 7.35 -5.03 3.29
CA SER A 213 6.11 -5.59 3.85
C SER A 213 6.27 -7.03 4.34
N HIS A 214 7.24 -7.77 3.78
CA HIS A 214 7.55 -9.15 4.14
C HIS A 214 8.77 -9.28 5.07
N ASN A 215 9.22 -8.16 5.67
CA ASN A 215 10.31 -8.10 6.64
C ASN A 215 11.70 -8.55 6.11
N TYR A 216 11.93 -8.54 4.80
CA TYR A 216 13.28 -8.69 4.25
C TYR A 216 14.10 -7.40 4.36
N LEU A 217 13.39 -6.26 4.34
CA LEU A 217 13.92 -4.92 4.55
C LEU A 217 13.09 -4.20 5.61
N GLU A 218 13.69 -3.22 6.24
CA GLU A 218 13.01 -2.34 7.18
C GLU A 218 13.31 -0.86 6.88
N LEU A 219 12.42 0.02 7.32
CA LEU A 219 12.62 1.47 7.25
C LEU A 219 12.87 1.97 8.67
N THR A 220 13.80 2.91 8.81
CA THR A 220 13.98 3.63 10.10
C THR A 220 12.75 4.48 10.41
N ASP A 221 12.44 4.58 11.72
CA ASP A 221 11.35 5.41 12.24
C ASP A 221 11.84 6.87 12.41
N THR A 222 12.30 7.48 11.30
CA THR A 222 12.83 8.85 11.28
C THR A 222 12.10 9.69 10.24
N GLN A 223 12.22 11.01 10.34
CA GLN A 223 11.66 11.95 9.37
C GLN A 223 12.12 11.65 7.92
N TYR A 224 13.35 11.20 7.76
CA TYR A 224 13.91 10.76 6.47
C TYR A 224 14.25 9.27 6.52
N PRO A 225 13.25 8.38 6.29
CA PRO A 225 13.45 6.95 6.43
C PRO A 225 14.51 6.43 5.48
N VAL A 226 15.48 5.73 6.02
CA VAL A 226 16.46 4.96 5.26
C VAL A 226 16.11 3.48 5.31
N VAL A 227 16.63 2.72 4.34
CA VAL A 227 16.32 1.30 4.19
C VAL A 227 17.47 0.48 4.77
N HIS A 228 17.14 -0.44 5.67
CA HIS A 228 18.09 -1.41 6.22
C HIS A 228 17.72 -2.84 5.83
N VAL A 229 18.73 -3.70 5.82
CA VAL A 229 18.57 -5.14 5.58
C VAL A 229 18.32 -5.83 6.90
N THR A 230 17.25 -6.63 7.00
CA THR A 230 16.96 -7.45 8.19
C THR A 230 17.73 -8.77 8.15
N ASN A 231 17.71 -9.54 9.24
CA ASN A 231 18.28 -10.90 9.26
C ASN A 231 17.70 -11.77 8.15
N LEU A 232 16.38 -11.65 7.88
CA LEU A 232 15.72 -12.39 6.82
C LEU A 232 16.22 -11.96 5.42
N GLY A 233 16.56 -10.68 5.25
CA GLY A 233 17.17 -10.17 4.02
C GLY A 233 18.58 -10.73 3.83
N TRP A 234 19.37 -10.86 4.89
CA TRP A 234 20.69 -11.49 4.83
C TRP A 234 20.61 -12.97 4.43
N ASP A 235 19.61 -13.71 4.93
CA ASP A 235 19.38 -15.10 4.53
C ASP A 235 19.12 -15.25 3.01
N VAL A 236 18.54 -14.24 2.37
CA VAL A 236 18.34 -14.21 0.91
C VAL A 236 19.68 -14.02 0.19
N LEU A 237 20.55 -13.13 0.66
CA LEU A 237 21.88 -12.94 0.09
C LEU A 237 22.74 -14.20 0.20
N ASP A 238 22.64 -14.87 1.34
CA ASP A 238 23.39 -16.11 1.65
C ASP A 238 22.82 -17.38 0.97
N ASP A 239 21.85 -17.25 0.09
CA ASP A 239 21.16 -18.39 -0.57
C ASP A 239 20.42 -19.35 0.38
N LYS A 240 20.19 -18.94 1.63
CA LYS A 240 19.44 -19.72 2.61
C LYS A 240 17.93 -19.64 2.41
N LYS A 241 17.46 -18.58 1.73
CA LYS A 241 16.04 -18.33 1.51
C LYS A 241 15.76 -17.81 0.10
N GLN A 242 14.72 -18.35 -0.51
CA GLN A 242 14.14 -17.84 -1.77
C GLN A 242 13.02 -16.84 -1.48
N VAL A 243 12.83 -15.90 -2.39
CA VAL A 243 11.75 -14.90 -2.32
C VAL A 243 10.81 -15.14 -3.49
N SER A 244 9.56 -15.47 -3.19
CA SER A 244 8.51 -15.57 -4.19
C SER A 244 7.44 -14.51 -3.94
N GLN A 245 6.92 -13.92 -5.01
CA GLN A 245 5.85 -12.93 -4.96
C GLN A 245 4.60 -13.48 -5.63
N LYS A 246 3.46 -13.38 -4.93
CA LYS A 246 2.16 -13.69 -5.50
C LYS A 246 1.64 -12.47 -6.25
N ILE A 247 1.47 -12.59 -7.55
CA ILE A 247 0.97 -11.51 -8.43
C ILE A 247 -0.43 -11.88 -8.89
N SER A 248 -1.40 -10.97 -8.70
CA SER A 248 -2.76 -11.17 -9.20
C SER A 248 -2.78 -11.20 -10.74
N LYS A 249 -3.45 -12.21 -11.32
CA LYS A 249 -3.64 -12.30 -12.77
C LYS A 249 -4.36 -11.09 -13.37
N ASN A 250 -5.20 -10.41 -12.60
CA ASN A 250 -5.89 -9.21 -13.06
C ASN A 250 -4.94 -8.03 -13.27
N ILE A 251 -3.91 -7.90 -12.43
CA ILE A 251 -2.85 -6.89 -12.59
C ILE A 251 -2.03 -7.19 -13.84
N ILE A 252 -1.72 -8.46 -14.08
CA ILE A 252 -0.95 -8.88 -15.28
C ILE A 252 -1.75 -8.60 -16.56
N LYS A 253 -3.06 -8.87 -16.57
CA LYS A 253 -3.92 -8.54 -17.71
C LYS A 253 -3.95 -7.03 -17.97
N SER A 254 -4.06 -6.20 -16.94
CA SER A 254 -4.06 -4.74 -17.12
C SER A 254 -2.71 -4.22 -17.65
N ILE A 255 -1.59 -4.75 -17.16
CA ILE A 255 -0.24 -4.40 -17.66
C ILE A 255 -0.07 -4.85 -19.12
N GLN A 256 -0.51 -6.06 -19.46
CA GLN A 256 -0.44 -6.56 -20.83
C GLN A 256 -1.31 -5.74 -21.80
N LEU A 257 -2.51 -5.34 -21.39
CA LEU A 257 -3.39 -4.45 -22.17
C LEU A 257 -2.74 -3.08 -22.38
N THR A 258 -2.13 -2.49 -21.35
CA THR A 258 -1.45 -1.19 -21.45
C THR A 258 -0.23 -1.27 -22.39
N ASN A 259 0.55 -2.36 -22.32
CA ASN A 259 1.68 -2.59 -23.22
C ASN A 259 1.23 -2.80 -24.67
N GLN A 260 0.15 -3.54 -24.89
CA GLN A 260 -0.42 -3.75 -26.24
C GLN A 260 -0.98 -2.45 -26.85
N ILE A 261 -1.56 -1.58 -26.02
CA ILE A 261 -2.03 -0.25 -26.48
C ILE A 261 -0.83 0.61 -26.86
N SER A 262 0.21 0.65 -26.01
CA SER A 262 1.46 1.39 -26.29
C SER A 262 2.19 0.87 -27.53
N GLU A 263 2.24 -0.45 -27.76
CA GLU A 263 2.81 -1.03 -28.98
C GLU A 263 1.98 -0.73 -30.23
N LYS A 264 0.65 -0.71 -30.11
CA LYS A 264 -0.23 -0.32 -31.22
C LYS A 264 -0.11 1.17 -31.56
N GLU A 265 0.00 2.04 -30.55
CA GLU A 265 0.23 3.47 -30.77
C GLU A 265 1.60 3.73 -31.41
N ASN A 266 2.67 3.07 -30.96
CA ASN A 266 3.99 3.17 -31.59
C ASN A 266 4.00 2.63 -33.03
N ASN A 267 3.27 1.54 -33.31
CA ASN A 267 3.15 1.01 -34.67
C ASN A 267 2.28 1.87 -35.59
N LEU A 268 1.32 2.63 -35.05
CA LEU A 268 0.58 3.63 -35.83
C LEU A 268 1.47 4.83 -36.20
N PHE A 269 2.30 5.30 -35.26
CA PHE A 269 3.26 6.39 -35.52
C PHE A 269 4.29 6.02 -36.59
N LEU A 270 4.78 4.78 -36.61
CA LEU A 270 5.73 4.28 -37.61
C LEU A 270 5.11 4.03 -39.00
N ARG A 271 3.76 4.02 -39.11
CA ARG A 271 3.06 3.91 -40.42
C ARG A 271 2.68 5.26 -41.01
N CYS A 272 2.89 6.35 -40.26
CA CYS A 272 2.61 7.72 -40.72
C CYS A 272 3.89 8.49 -41.05
N LEU A 273 5.05 7.87 -41.06
CA LEU A 273 6.35 8.33 -41.59
C LEU A 273 6.71 7.53 -42.84
#